data_fc966247a72cd915d545c304a78adf7f
#
_entry.id   fc966247a72cd915d545c304a78adf7f
#
_cell.length_a   1.000
_cell.length_b   1.000
_cell.length_c   1.000
_cell.angle_alpha   90.00
_cell.angle_beta   90.00
_cell.angle_gamma   90.00
#
_symmetry.space_group_name_H-M   'P 1'
#
loop_
_entity.id
_entity.type
_entity.pdbx_description
1 polymer ?
#
loop_
_entity_poly.entity_id
_entity_poly.type
_entity_poly.pdbx_seq_one_letter_code
_entity_poly.pdbx_strand_id
1 'polypeptide(L)'
;MDAVHRDERRNGRGERLSKKEKKTIALEAKLITKTGMAVTVCSEGVEPYDDKREKQDCEINAFKRMAPVLRKLMKKHPLCLVGDALYGCDSVWRICEGYGWKYITTFKEGRMPDVYENVRLRFECGDCESGELLKADDNPRFGTMKWVVGIETNAPDRYRINVIYGKVSVLGDLTKKGNQRKPYVGMFATNLPVNDRDGADEIFCWGRRRWNIENVFREQKHSGYGLRHRFVNATNANKVWYYLMQIAWTLWQMFQRGFLLRLEIGCRKMTQVLWCEEIRTYIRHLGCVMLVARYRLMCRKNL
;
A
#
# COMPACT_ATOMS: atom_id res chain seq x y z
N MET A 1 -8.59 -2.18 5.28
CA MET A 1 -9.35 -3.01 4.33
C MET A 1 -10.57 -3.55 5.04
N ASP A 2 -11.75 -3.01 4.75
CA ASP A 2 -12.98 -3.35 5.47
C ASP A 2 -13.86 -4.25 4.60
N ALA A 3 -13.89 -5.55 4.90
CA ALA A 3 -14.94 -6.44 4.41
C ALA A 3 -16.10 -6.41 5.43
N VAL A 4 -17.22 -5.80 5.03
CA VAL A 4 -18.40 -5.68 5.88
C VAL A 4 -19.23 -6.95 5.79
N HIS A 5 -19.37 -7.66 6.91
CA HIS A 5 -20.25 -8.82 7.04
C HIS A 5 -21.56 -8.39 7.69
N ARG A 6 -22.67 -8.61 7.01
CA ARG A 6 -24.02 -8.37 7.54
C ARG A 6 -24.66 -9.68 7.94
N ASP A 7 -24.80 -9.92 9.24
CA ASP A 7 -25.61 -11.02 9.78
C ASP A 7 -27.01 -10.50 10.14
N GLU A 8 -28.04 -11.05 9.50
CA GLU A 8 -29.43 -10.73 9.86
C GLU A 8 -29.89 -11.71 10.95
N ARG A 9 -29.88 -11.25 12.19
CA ARG A 9 -30.55 -11.96 13.27
C ARG A 9 -31.89 -11.30 13.56
N ARG A 10 -32.97 -12.10 13.63
CA ARG A 10 -34.28 -11.68 14.14
C ARG A 10 -34.43 -12.19 15.57
N ASN A 11 -34.94 -11.35 16.48
CA ASN A 11 -35.33 -11.83 17.79
C ASN A 11 -36.62 -12.68 17.68
N GLY A 12 -36.98 -13.39 18.74
CA GLY A 12 -38.21 -14.24 18.79
C GLY A 12 -39.52 -13.48 18.56
N ARG A 13 -39.50 -12.16 18.40
CA ARG A 13 -40.64 -11.29 18.07
C ARG A 13 -40.62 -10.74 16.64
N GLY A 14 -39.67 -11.23 15.80
CA GLY A 14 -39.57 -10.79 14.40
C GLY A 14 -38.98 -9.40 14.17
N GLU A 15 -38.55 -8.67 15.22
CA GLU A 15 -37.89 -7.37 15.09
C GLU A 15 -36.47 -7.53 14.58
N ARG A 16 -36.05 -6.68 13.66
CA ARG A 16 -34.66 -6.61 13.19
C ARG A 16 -33.76 -6.17 14.33
N LEU A 17 -32.95 -7.07 14.86
CA LEU A 17 -31.84 -6.69 15.72
C LEU A 17 -30.84 -5.87 14.90
N SER A 18 -30.35 -4.77 15.48
CA SER A 18 -29.33 -3.95 14.84
C SER A 18 -28.17 -4.83 14.36
N LYS A 19 -27.88 -4.78 13.05
CA LYS A 19 -26.85 -5.61 12.44
C LYS A 19 -25.50 -5.24 13.02
N LYS A 20 -24.89 -6.08 13.84
CA LYS A 20 -23.47 -5.99 14.16
C LYS A 20 -22.69 -6.37 12.91
N GLU A 21 -22.20 -5.40 12.19
CA GLU A 21 -21.30 -5.63 11.05
C GLU A 21 -19.96 -6.15 11.58
N LYS A 22 -19.65 -7.42 11.30
CA LYS A 22 -18.29 -7.95 11.55
C LYS A 22 -17.38 -7.50 10.43
N LYS A 23 -16.48 -6.57 10.71
CA LYS A 23 -15.42 -6.17 9.77
C LYS A 23 -14.20 -7.07 9.96
N THR A 24 -13.73 -7.68 8.89
CA THR A 24 -12.44 -8.36 8.87
C THR A 24 -11.41 -7.39 8.28
N ILE A 25 -10.38 -7.07 9.03
CA ILE A 25 -9.30 -6.18 8.62
C ILE A 25 -8.05 -7.03 8.46
N ALA A 26 -7.34 -6.86 7.35
CA ALA A 26 -6.03 -7.45 7.14
C ALA A 26 -5.01 -6.33 6.89
N LEU A 27 -3.89 -6.41 7.60
CA LEU A 27 -2.71 -5.61 7.33
C LEU A 27 -1.88 -6.32 6.27
N GLU A 28 -1.42 -5.60 5.26
CA GLU A 28 -0.58 -6.16 4.21
C GLU A 28 0.74 -5.42 4.06
N ALA A 29 1.81 -6.19 3.97
CA ALA A 29 3.08 -5.73 3.47
C ALA A 29 3.19 -6.06 1.98
N LYS A 30 3.36 -5.04 1.15
CA LYS A 30 3.54 -5.20 -0.30
C LYS A 30 4.88 -4.61 -0.74
N LEU A 31 5.58 -5.36 -1.58
CA LEU A 31 6.75 -4.86 -2.28
C LEU A 31 6.30 -4.04 -3.48
N ILE A 32 6.67 -2.76 -3.52
CA ILE A 32 6.38 -1.88 -4.64
C ILE A 32 7.57 -1.84 -5.57
N THR A 33 7.40 -2.30 -6.81
CA THR A 33 8.46 -2.29 -7.83
C THR A 33 8.56 -0.92 -8.51
N LYS A 34 9.65 -0.71 -9.27
CA LYS A 34 9.82 0.50 -10.11
C LYS A 34 8.70 0.63 -11.15
N THR A 35 8.20 -0.48 -11.66
CA THR A 35 7.09 -0.52 -12.64
C THR A 35 5.71 -0.31 -12.00
N GLY A 36 5.65 -0.11 -10.67
CA GLY A 36 4.42 0.12 -9.93
C GLY A 36 3.62 -1.17 -9.64
N MET A 37 4.19 -2.36 -9.82
CA MET A 37 3.57 -3.58 -9.29
C MET A 37 3.60 -3.55 -7.77
N ALA A 38 2.55 -4.08 -7.14
CA ALA A 38 2.45 -4.22 -5.70
C ALA A 38 2.27 -5.70 -5.34
N VAL A 39 3.39 -6.37 -5.07
CA VAL A 39 3.44 -7.80 -4.76
C VAL A 39 3.23 -8.00 -3.27
N THR A 40 2.24 -8.81 -2.88
CA THR A 40 2.02 -9.16 -1.48
C THR A 40 3.14 -10.05 -0.96
N VAL A 41 3.81 -9.62 0.09
CA VAL A 41 4.89 -10.36 0.76
C VAL A 41 4.36 -11.08 2.00
N CYS A 42 3.54 -10.38 2.78
CA CYS A 42 2.99 -10.90 4.03
C CYS A 42 1.66 -10.24 4.33
N SER A 43 0.73 -10.99 4.90
CA SER A 43 -0.56 -10.49 5.37
C SER A 43 -0.80 -10.94 6.80
N GLU A 44 -1.28 -10.04 7.64
CA GLU A 44 -1.60 -10.29 9.05
C GLU A 44 -3.03 -9.84 9.35
N GLY A 45 -3.82 -10.69 10.00
CA GLY A 45 -5.17 -10.34 10.40
C GLY A 45 -5.17 -9.38 11.59
N VAL A 46 -5.99 -8.31 11.53
CA VAL A 46 -6.39 -7.57 12.73
C VAL A 46 -7.56 -8.34 13.31
N GLU A 47 -7.37 -8.94 14.48
CA GLU A 47 -8.37 -9.81 15.05
C GLU A 47 -9.57 -9.02 15.57
N PRO A 48 -10.80 -9.46 15.28
CA PRO A 48 -11.98 -8.79 15.79
C PRO A 48 -12.00 -8.87 17.33
N TYR A 49 -12.69 -7.91 17.97
CA TYR A 49 -12.93 -7.93 19.40
C TYR A 49 -13.57 -9.26 19.81
N ASP A 50 -12.97 -9.90 20.81
CA ASP A 50 -13.49 -11.09 21.48
C ASP A 50 -13.66 -10.75 22.96
N ASP A 51 -14.80 -11.16 23.56
CA ASP A 51 -15.11 -10.91 24.99
C ASP A 51 -14.06 -11.46 25.96
N LYS A 52 -13.19 -12.35 25.45
CA LYS A 52 -12.03 -12.90 26.19
C LYS A 52 -10.79 -12.00 26.18
N ARG A 53 -10.80 -10.89 25.45
CA ARG A 53 -9.66 -9.98 25.33
C ARG A 53 -9.95 -8.67 26.04
N GLU A 54 -9.07 -8.26 26.92
CA GLU A 54 -9.16 -6.99 27.64
C GLU A 54 -9.05 -5.76 26.73
N LYS A 55 -8.41 -5.88 25.57
CA LYS A 55 -8.21 -4.78 24.62
C LYS A 55 -8.48 -5.22 23.19
N GLN A 56 -9.13 -4.33 22.44
CA GLN A 56 -9.32 -4.49 21.00
C GLN A 56 -7.96 -4.54 20.27
N ASP A 57 -7.80 -5.50 19.36
CA ASP A 57 -6.63 -5.55 18.48
C ASP A 57 -6.63 -4.39 17.48
N CYS A 58 -5.44 -3.94 17.08
CA CYS A 58 -5.27 -2.83 16.16
C CYS A 58 -4.19 -3.13 15.11
N GLU A 59 -4.13 -2.30 14.08
CA GLU A 59 -3.17 -2.44 12.99
C GLU A 59 -1.71 -2.38 13.48
N ILE A 60 -1.41 -1.61 14.52
CA ILE A 60 -0.06 -1.56 15.11
C ILE A 60 0.31 -2.90 15.77
N ASN A 61 -0.65 -3.54 16.46
CA ASN A 61 -0.41 -4.87 17.04
C ASN A 61 -0.25 -5.94 15.94
N ALA A 62 -1.05 -5.85 14.88
CA ALA A 62 -0.87 -6.70 13.70
C ALA A 62 0.52 -6.48 13.06
N PHE A 63 0.99 -5.23 12.97
CA PHE A 63 2.35 -4.94 12.49
C PHE A 63 3.43 -5.54 13.39
N LYS A 64 3.28 -5.46 14.71
CA LYS A 64 4.23 -6.10 15.66
C LYS A 64 4.34 -7.62 15.46
N ARG A 65 3.22 -8.28 15.11
CA ARG A 65 3.22 -9.72 14.78
C ARG A 65 3.82 -9.99 13.40
N MET A 66 3.57 -9.11 12.44
CA MET A 66 4.06 -9.25 11.07
C MET A 66 5.56 -8.97 10.93
N ALA A 67 6.11 -8.04 11.69
CA ALA A 67 7.49 -7.59 11.56
C ALA A 67 8.52 -8.73 11.69
N PRO A 68 8.48 -9.65 12.69
CA PRO A 68 9.40 -10.78 12.76
C PRO A 68 9.25 -11.75 11.56
N VAL A 69 8.05 -11.91 11.02
CA VAL A 69 7.82 -12.72 9.80
C VAL A 69 8.49 -12.06 8.60
N LEU A 70 8.31 -10.75 8.42
CA LEU A 70 9.00 -9.98 7.39
C LEU A 70 10.52 -10.07 7.53
N ARG A 71 11.04 -9.95 8.75
CA ARG A 71 12.49 -10.10 9.02
C ARG A 71 13.00 -11.46 8.56
N LYS A 72 12.26 -12.53 8.84
CA LYS A 72 12.59 -13.88 8.41
C LYS A 72 12.54 -14.05 6.89
N LEU A 73 11.52 -13.49 6.23
CA LEU A 73 11.36 -13.56 4.78
C LEU A 73 12.41 -12.75 4.02
N MET A 74 12.67 -11.53 4.46
CA MET A 74 13.60 -10.62 3.80
C MET A 74 15.06 -10.86 4.17
N LYS A 75 15.33 -11.57 5.28
CA LYS A 75 16.67 -11.95 5.74
C LYS A 75 17.67 -10.78 5.71
N LYS A 76 18.63 -10.84 4.76
CA LYS A 76 19.72 -9.86 4.60
C LYS A 76 19.40 -8.75 3.60
N HIS A 77 18.23 -8.79 2.97
CA HIS A 77 17.87 -7.74 2.02
C HIS A 77 17.58 -6.43 2.76
N PRO A 78 18.10 -5.30 2.27
CA PRO A 78 17.76 -4.00 2.83
C PRO A 78 16.26 -3.76 2.63
N LEU A 79 15.61 -3.28 3.69
CA LEU A 79 14.18 -3.01 3.68
C LEU A 79 13.94 -1.56 4.06
N CYS A 80 13.08 -0.88 3.29
CA CYS A 80 12.51 0.41 3.64
C CYS A 80 11.00 0.27 3.79
N LEU A 81 10.50 0.47 5.01
CA LEU A 81 9.07 0.47 5.30
C LEU A 81 8.46 1.80 4.89
N VAL A 82 7.44 1.77 4.02
CA VAL A 82 6.67 2.97 3.68
C VAL A 82 5.27 2.86 4.27
N GLY A 83 4.96 3.72 5.23
CA GLY A 83 3.72 3.67 6.01
C GLY A 83 2.91 4.95 5.95
N ASP A 84 1.63 4.85 6.31
CA ASP A 84 0.79 6.03 6.52
C ASP A 84 1.02 6.66 7.90
N ALA A 85 0.22 7.67 8.27
CA ALA A 85 0.38 8.38 9.53
C ALA A 85 0.13 7.50 10.76
N LEU A 86 -0.55 6.35 10.64
CA LEU A 86 -0.73 5.41 11.74
C LEU A 86 0.60 4.81 12.17
N TYR A 87 1.50 4.56 11.21
CA TYR A 87 2.83 4.00 11.44
C TYR A 87 3.89 5.05 11.77
N GLY A 88 3.54 6.33 11.72
CA GLY A 88 4.38 7.46 12.16
C GLY A 88 4.43 7.57 13.69
N CYS A 89 4.89 6.54 14.38
CA CYS A 89 4.92 6.48 15.83
C CYS A 89 6.15 5.72 16.35
N ASP A 90 6.53 6.03 17.57
CA ASP A 90 7.69 5.48 18.25
C ASP A 90 7.75 3.94 18.22
N SER A 91 6.63 3.27 18.49
CA SER A 91 6.60 1.80 18.55
C SER A 91 6.93 1.11 17.21
N VAL A 92 6.60 1.73 16.08
CA VAL A 92 6.94 1.22 14.75
C VAL A 92 8.38 1.55 14.39
N TRP A 93 8.80 2.78 14.66
CA TRP A 93 10.16 3.22 14.35
C TRP A 93 11.22 2.43 15.13
N ARG A 94 10.98 2.13 16.41
CA ARG A 94 11.86 1.26 17.21
C ARG A 94 12.00 -0.14 16.65
N ILE A 95 10.93 -0.73 16.13
CA ILE A 95 11.01 -2.03 15.47
C ILE A 95 11.91 -1.93 14.24
N CYS A 96 11.75 -0.87 13.44
CA CYS A 96 12.58 -0.65 12.27
C CYS A 96 14.06 -0.46 12.66
N GLU A 97 14.35 0.38 13.66
CA GLU A 97 15.71 0.59 14.18
C GLU A 97 16.33 -0.73 14.69
N GLY A 98 15.58 -1.49 15.49
CA GLY A 98 16.06 -2.78 16.04
C GLY A 98 16.34 -3.83 14.96
N TYR A 99 15.69 -3.75 13.81
CA TYR A 99 15.95 -4.64 12.67
C TYR A 99 16.93 -4.04 11.65
N GLY A 100 17.39 -2.80 11.84
CA GLY A 100 18.21 -2.08 10.87
C GLY A 100 17.47 -1.72 9.58
N TRP A 101 16.13 -1.62 9.65
CA TRP A 101 15.30 -1.23 8.54
C TRP A 101 15.25 0.29 8.38
N LYS A 102 15.13 0.73 7.14
CA LYS A 102 14.78 2.11 6.84
C LYS A 102 13.26 2.26 6.84
N TYR A 103 12.79 3.50 7.09
CA TYR A 103 11.37 3.79 7.02
C TYR A 103 11.11 5.18 6.46
N ILE A 104 9.95 5.32 5.85
CA ILE A 104 9.35 6.58 5.41
C ILE A 104 7.88 6.52 5.84
N THR A 105 7.49 7.32 6.80
CA THR A 105 6.11 7.35 7.30
C THR A 105 5.51 8.73 7.13
N THR A 106 4.24 8.80 6.75
CA THR A 106 3.55 10.08 6.75
C THR A 106 3.55 10.64 8.16
N PHE A 107 4.02 11.87 8.33
CA PHE A 107 4.11 12.54 9.60
C PHE A 107 3.00 13.58 9.73
N LYS A 108 2.18 13.46 10.76
CA LYS A 108 1.03 14.33 11.01
C LYS A 108 0.95 14.71 12.46
N GLU A 109 0.34 15.86 12.69
CA GLU A 109 -0.07 16.30 14.03
C GLU A 109 -0.85 15.20 14.77
N GLY A 110 -0.65 15.10 16.08
CA GLY A 110 -1.34 14.17 16.97
C GLY A 110 -0.69 12.79 17.12
N ARG A 111 0.39 12.48 16.37
CA ARG A 111 1.10 11.19 16.54
C ARG A 111 2.29 11.25 17.50
N MET A 112 3.07 12.29 17.40
CA MET A 112 4.18 12.62 18.29
C MET A 112 4.18 14.15 18.46
N PRO A 113 3.29 14.70 19.29
CA PRO A 113 3.00 16.14 19.31
C PRO A 113 4.26 16.99 19.59
N ASP A 114 5.10 16.58 20.53
CA ASP A 114 6.31 17.35 20.87
C ASP A 114 7.32 17.38 19.72
N VAL A 115 7.50 16.24 19.03
CA VAL A 115 8.38 16.15 17.86
C VAL A 115 7.78 16.93 16.69
N TYR A 116 6.48 16.84 16.50
CA TYR A 116 5.78 17.58 15.44
C TYR A 116 5.89 19.09 15.66
N GLU A 117 5.69 19.55 16.89
CA GLU A 117 5.80 20.97 17.23
C GLU A 117 7.23 21.49 17.05
N ASN A 118 8.25 20.71 17.45
CA ASN A 118 9.65 21.07 17.20
C ASN A 118 9.91 21.23 15.69
N VAL A 119 9.44 20.31 14.87
CA VAL A 119 9.58 20.39 13.41
C VAL A 119 8.84 21.61 12.85
N ARG A 120 7.63 21.88 13.32
CA ARG A 120 6.83 23.03 12.91
C ARG A 120 7.56 24.36 13.21
N LEU A 121 8.04 24.50 14.43
CA LEU A 121 8.79 25.69 14.85
C LEU A 121 10.05 25.91 14.00
N ARG A 122 10.81 24.86 13.72
CA ARG A 122 12.01 24.97 12.85
C ARG A 122 11.65 25.41 11.43
N PHE A 123 10.55 24.90 10.85
CA PHE A 123 10.09 25.36 9.55
C PHE A 123 9.62 26.82 9.56
N GLU A 124 9.01 27.29 10.64
CA GLU A 124 8.54 28.67 10.80
C GLU A 124 9.71 29.64 11.04
N CYS A 125 10.67 29.26 11.87
CA CYS A 125 11.85 30.08 12.16
C CYS A 125 12.90 30.06 11.05
N GLY A 126 12.73 29.22 10.02
CA GLY A 126 13.73 29.07 8.95
C GLY A 126 14.95 28.24 9.34
N ASP A 127 14.94 27.57 10.51
CA ASP A 127 15.97 26.61 10.92
C ASP A 127 15.75 25.26 10.20
N CYS A 128 15.79 25.30 8.88
CA CYS A 128 15.60 24.16 8.01
C CYS A 128 16.29 24.41 6.68
N GLU A 129 16.69 23.35 6.02
CA GLU A 129 17.10 23.43 4.63
C GLU A 129 15.88 23.51 3.72
N SER A 130 16.02 24.19 2.59
CA SER A 130 14.94 24.33 1.62
C SER A 130 15.48 24.40 0.20
N GLY A 131 14.64 24.03 -0.76
CA GLY A 131 14.99 24.11 -2.16
C GLY A 131 13.75 24.10 -3.06
N GLU A 132 13.90 24.72 -4.22
CA GLU A 132 12.93 24.61 -5.29
C GLU A 132 13.18 23.33 -6.07
N LEU A 133 12.11 22.59 -6.32
CA LEU A 133 12.14 21.41 -7.15
C LEU A 133 11.72 21.78 -8.57
N LEU A 134 12.59 21.49 -9.53
CA LEU A 134 12.26 21.50 -10.94
C LEU A 134 12.92 20.27 -11.58
N LYS A 135 12.13 19.25 -11.89
CA LYS A 135 12.58 18.03 -12.58
C LYS A 135 11.84 17.91 -13.90
N ALA A 136 12.60 17.75 -14.97
CA ALA A 136 12.12 17.64 -16.36
C ALA A 136 12.28 16.21 -16.93
N ASP A 137 12.34 15.22 -16.05
CA ASP A 137 12.36 13.80 -16.41
C ASP A 137 11.01 13.30 -16.96
N ASP A 138 10.86 11.99 -17.13
CA ASP A 138 9.61 11.35 -17.61
C ASP A 138 8.36 11.70 -16.79
N ASN A 139 8.53 12.29 -15.62
CA ASN A 139 7.44 12.75 -14.75
C ASN A 139 7.76 14.15 -14.22
N PRO A 140 7.68 15.18 -15.09
CA PRO A 140 8.13 16.53 -14.77
C PRO A 140 7.36 17.10 -13.57
N ARG A 141 8.11 17.60 -12.60
CA ARG A 141 7.58 18.07 -11.32
C ARG A 141 8.19 19.40 -10.95
N PHE A 142 7.39 20.23 -10.31
CA PHE A 142 7.84 21.51 -9.77
C PHE A 142 7.19 21.77 -8.40
N GLY A 143 7.86 22.53 -7.57
CA GLY A 143 7.36 22.86 -6.25
C GLY A 143 8.44 23.28 -5.28
N THR A 144 8.11 23.23 -4.01
CA THR A 144 9.03 23.60 -2.92
C THR A 144 9.18 22.45 -1.95
N MET A 145 10.39 22.29 -1.43
CA MET A 145 10.69 21.29 -0.40
C MET A 145 11.41 21.99 0.75
N LYS A 146 11.13 21.51 1.96
CA LYS A 146 11.84 21.86 3.18
C LYS A 146 12.18 20.59 3.92
N TRP A 147 13.34 20.55 4.56
CA TRP A 147 13.68 19.39 5.38
C TRP A 147 14.50 19.79 6.60
N VAL A 148 14.36 19.01 7.64
CA VAL A 148 15.09 19.15 8.89
C VAL A 148 15.72 17.81 9.21
N VAL A 149 16.99 17.81 9.57
CA VAL A 149 17.74 16.60 9.90
C VAL A 149 18.02 16.50 11.38
N GLY A 150 18.13 15.28 11.88
CA GLY A 150 18.61 15.00 13.22
C GLY A 150 17.66 15.43 14.35
N ILE A 151 16.35 15.43 14.13
CA ILE A 151 15.37 15.69 15.17
C ILE A 151 15.39 14.55 16.19
N GLU A 152 15.69 14.86 17.44
CA GLU A 152 15.64 13.89 18.54
C GLU A 152 14.19 13.54 18.89
N THR A 153 13.94 12.27 19.09
CA THR A 153 12.65 11.82 19.60
C THR A 153 12.66 11.83 21.13
N ASN A 154 11.49 11.97 21.73
CA ASN A 154 11.34 11.90 23.21
C ASN A 154 11.41 10.45 23.73
N ALA A 155 11.79 9.51 22.88
CA ALA A 155 11.97 8.13 23.25
C ALA A 155 13.14 7.96 24.23
N PRO A 156 13.09 6.97 25.15
CA PRO A 156 14.20 6.71 26.08
C PRO A 156 15.56 6.55 25.39
N ASP A 157 15.57 5.98 24.18
CA ASP A 157 16.79 5.73 23.39
C ASP A 157 17.20 6.91 22.51
N ARG A 158 16.43 8.01 22.54
CA ARG A 158 16.70 9.28 21.84
C ARG A 158 17.25 9.12 20.41
N TYR A 159 16.64 8.25 19.61
CA TYR A 159 17.05 8.13 18.22
C TYR A 159 16.63 9.37 17.40
N ARG A 160 17.34 9.60 16.32
CA ARG A 160 17.13 10.79 15.48
C ARG A 160 16.37 10.44 14.22
N ILE A 161 15.46 11.35 13.84
CA ILE A 161 14.71 11.26 12.61
C ILE A 161 14.97 12.48 11.75
N ASN A 162 14.73 12.33 10.45
CA ASN A 162 14.71 13.42 9.49
C ASN A 162 13.27 13.62 9.05
N VAL A 163 12.89 14.87 8.82
CA VAL A 163 11.53 15.20 8.38
C VAL A 163 11.60 16.03 7.12
N ILE A 164 10.83 15.62 6.12
CA ILE A 164 10.75 16.26 4.81
C ILE A 164 9.32 16.74 4.60
N TYR A 165 9.17 18.02 4.27
CA TYR A 165 7.92 18.62 3.83
C TYR A 165 8.03 18.99 2.35
N GLY A 166 7.01 18.68 1.57
CA GLY A 166 6.97 19.04 0.16
C GLY A 166 5.59 19.53 -0.27
N LYS A 167 5.61 20.53 -1.16
CA LYS A 167 4.45 21.00 -1.90
C LYS A 167 4.78 20.90 -3.39
N VAL A 168 4.34 19.83 -4.03
CA VAL A 168 4.80 19.40 -5.35
C VAL A 168 3.63 19.23 -6.32
N SER A 169 3.75 19.80 -7.50
CA SER A 169 2.85 19.62 -8.65
C SER A 169 3.52 18.79 -9.72
N VAL A 170 2.72 18.02 -10.47
CA VAL A 170 3.17 17.35 -11.69
C VAL A 170 2.78 18.22 -12.88
N LEU A 171 3.71 18.49 -13.76
CA LEU A 171 3.45 19.32 -14.95
C LEU A 171 2.50 18.57 -15.88
N GLY A 172 1.45 19.24 -16.35
CA GLY A 172 0.46 18.63 -17.25
C GLY A 172 -0.58 17.74 -16.55
N ASP A 173 -0.51 17.56 -15.21
CA ASP A 173 -1.58 16.87 -14.48
C ASP A 173 -2.80 17.77 -14.34
N LEU A 174 -3.75 17.58 -15.25
CA LEU A 174 -4.96 18.39 -15.34
C LEU A 174 -6.16 17.67 -14.72
N THR A 175 -7.08 18.45 -14.19
CA THR A 175 -8.41 17.97 -13.78
C THR A 175 -9.26 17.64 -15.04
N LYS A 176 -10.38 16.93 -14.84
CA LYS A 176 -11.35 16.68 -15.94
C LYS A 176 -11.87 17.96 -16.60
N LYS A 177 -11.76 19.10 -15.92
CA LYS A 177 -12.15 20.42 -16.41
C LYS A 177 -10.99 21.20 -17.08
N GLY A 178 -9.83 20.56 -17.27
CA GLY A 178 -8.65 21.19 -17.88
C GLY A 178 -7.81 22.08 -16.97
N ASN A 179 -8.17 22.25 -15.71
CA ASN A 179 -7.40 23.05 -14.77
C ASN A 179 -6.23 22.25 -14.17
N GLN A 180 -5.11 22.90 -13.91
CA GLN A 180 -3.98 22.28 -13.18
C GLN A 180 -4.46 21.76 -11.82
N ARG A 181 -4.12 20.51 -11.48
CA ARG A 181 -4.42 19.97 -10.17
C ARG A 181 -3.69 20.72 -9.07
N LYS A 182 -4.34 20.79 -7.90
CA LYS A 182 -3.70 21.36 -6.71
C LYS A 182 -2.42 20.58 -6.38
N PRO A 183 -1.37 21.28 -5.93
CA PRO A 183 -0.15 20.65 -5.45
C PRO A 183 -0.44 19.55 -4.43
N TYR A 184 0.27 18.45 -4.53
CA TYR A 184 0.31 17.48 -3.44
C TYR A 184 1.16 18.07 -2.31
N VAL A 185 0.58 18.11 -1.11
CA VAL A 185 1.28 18.54 0.11
C VAL A 185 1.44 17.32 1.00
N GLY A 186 2.66 17.07 1.46
CA GLY A 186 2.96 15.96 2.34
C GLY A 186 4.13 16.24 3.26
N MET A 187 4.11 15.59 4.42
CA MET A 187 5.21 15.56 5.35
C MET A 187 5.54 14.11 5.70
N PHE A 188 6.82 13.78 5.67
CA PHE A 188 7.31 12.42 5.92
C PHE A 188 8.43 12.43 6.94
N ALA A 189 8.36 11.51 7.90
CA ALA A 189 9.46 11.21 8.82
C ALA A 189 10.22 9.97 8.34
N THR A 190 11.53 9.99 8.47
CA THR A 190 12.43 8.95 7.98
C THR A 190 13.72 8.85 8.79
N ASN A 191 14.37 7.67 8.77
CA ASN A 191 15.76 7.50 9.22
C ASN A 191 16.75 7.38 8.04
N LEU A 192 16.30 7.66 6.82
CA LEU A 192 17.20 7.78 5.68
C LEU A 192 17.98 9.10 5.77
N PRO A 193 19.26 9.12 5.38
CA PRO A 193 20.02 10.36 5.31
C PRO A 193 19.40 11.29 4.26
N VAL A 194 19.35 12.58 4.58
CA VAL A 194 18.90 13.65 3.67
C VAL A 194 20.06 14.64 3.56
N ASN A 195 20.81 14.54 2.50
CA ASN A 195 22.03 15.31 2.31
C ASN A 195 21.80 16.57 1.44
N ASP A 196 20.81 16.51 0.58
CA ASP A 196 20.51 17.56 -0.38
C ASP A 196 19.03 17.52 -0.81
N ARG A 197 18.67 18.46 -1.70
CA ARG A 197 17.33 18.57 -2.28
C ARG A 197 16.93 17.32 -3.06
N ASP A 198 17.84 16.72 -3.79
CA ASP A 198 17.52 15.57 -4.65
C ASP A 198 17.25 14.32 -3.81
N GLY A 199 17.99 14.12 -2.74
CA GLY A 199 17.72 13.10 -1.72
C GLY A 199 16.37 13.31 -1.02
N ALA A 200 16.05 14.56 -0.68
CA ALA A 200 14.75 14.92 -0.12
C ALA A 200 13.60 14.59 -1.09
N ASP A 201 13.73 14.94 -2.38
CA ASP A 201 12.73 14.63 -3.41
C ASP A 201 12.58 13.12 -3.61
N GLU A 202 13.67 12.38 -3.64
CA GLU A 202 13.62 10.92 -3.80
C GLU A 202 12.82 10.26 -2.65
N ILE A 203 13.12 10.63 -1.41
CA ILE A 203 12.40 10.13 -0.22
C ILE A 203 10.93 10.54 -0.26
N PHE A 204 10.64 11.79 -0.63
CA PHE A 204 9.29 12.28 -0.79
C PHE A 204 8.50 11.49 -1.84
N CYS A 205 9.14 11.19 -2.98
CA CYS A 205 8.54 10.36 -4.03
C CYS A 205 8.28 8.93 -3.56
N TRP A 206 9.19 8.33 -2.77
CA TRP A 206 8.97 7.00 -2.20
C TRP A 206 7.81 7.02 -1.21
N GLY A 207 7.71 8.02 -0.36
CA GLY A 207 6.57 8.19 0.55
C GLY A 207 5.23 8.25 -0.18
N ARG A 208 5.18 8.94 -1.32
CA ARG A 208 3.98 8.99 -2.18
C ARG A 208 3.61 7.64 -2.80
N ARG A 209 4.56 6.74 -3.05
CA ARG A 209 4.28 5.40 -3.61
C ARG A 209 3.42 4.53 -2.71
N ARG A 210 3.22 4.89 -1.44
CA ARG A 210 2.24 4.24 -0.57
C ARG A 210 0.85 4.15 -1.20
N TRP A 211 0.45 5.15 -1.99
CA TRP A 211 -0.83 5.15 -2.70
C TRP A 211 -1.03 3.96 -3.65
N ASN A 212 0.05 3.31 -4.07
CA ASN A 212 -0.07 2.11 -4.89
C ASN A 212 -0.79 0.97 -4.17
N ILE A 213 -0.63 0.86 -2.85
CA ILE A 213 -1.34 -0.14 -2.04
C ILE A 213 -2.84 0.16 -2.02
N GLU A 214 -3.22 1.42 -1.84
CA GLU A 214 -4.63 1.83 -1.88
C GLU A 214 -5.27 1.59 -3.25
N ASN A 215 -4.55 1.86 -4.32
CA ASN A 215 -4.99 1.58 -5.68
C ASN A 215 -5.23 0.07 -5.88
N VAL A 216 -4.34 -0.79 -5.39
CA VAL A 216 -4.52 -2.24 -5.44
C VAL A 216 -5.81 -2.66 -4.73
N PHE A 217 -6.03 -2.18 -3.51
CA PHE A 217 -7.26 -2.51 -2.79
C PHE A 217 -8.52 -1.99 -3.50
N ARG A 218 -8.44 -0.81 -4.11
CA ARG A 218 -9.54 -0.28 -4.91
C ARG A 218 -9.84 -1.18 -6.11
N GLU A 219 -8.82 -1.63 -6.82
CA GLU A 219 -8.96 -2.53 -7.96
C GLU A 219 -9.50 -3.89 -7.52
N GLN A 220 -8.99 -4.49 -6.44
CA GLN A 220 -9.50 -5.73 -5.88
C GLN A 220 -10.97 -5.63 -5.42
N LYS A 221 -11.42 -4.44 -4.99
CA LYS A 221 -12.81 -4.19 -4.60
C LYS A 221 -13.76 -4.03 -5.79
N HIS A 222 -13.27 -3.48 -6.90
CA HIS A 222 -14.14 -2.98 -7.98
C HIS A 222 -13.91 -3.63 -9.34
N SER A 223 -12.82 -4.40 -9.52
CA SER A 223 -12.43 -4.96 -10.83
C SER A 223 -12.53 -6.49 -10.88
N GLY A 224 -13.56 -7.07 -10.27
CA GLY A 224 -13.90 -8.48 -10.44
C GLY A 224 -13.30 -9.46 -9.42
N TYR A 225 -12.39 -9.02 -8.54
CA TYR A 225 -11.81 -9.89 -7.50
C TYR A 225 -12.75 -10.15 -6.31
N GLY A 226 -13.80 -9.34 -6.17
CA GLY A 226 -14.81 -9.56 -5.14
C GLY A 226 -14.32 -9.39 -3.71
N LEU A 227 -13.31 -8.55 -3.46
CA LEU A 227 -12.72 -8.36 -2.14
C LEU A 227 -13.74 -7.99 -1.04
N ARG A 228 -14.86 -7.37 -1.42
CA ARG A 228 -15.97 -7.04 -0.51
C ARG A 228 -16.94 -8.18 -0.30
N HIS A 229 -16.86 -9.24 -1.12
CA HIS A 229 -17.78 -10.35 -1.06
C HIS A 229 -17.31 -11.40 -0.06
N ARG A 230 -18.24 -11.86 0.77
CA ARG A 230 -17.99 -12.97 1.68
C ARG A 230 -18.27 -14.28 0.94
N PHE A 231 -17.24 -15.01 0.58
CA PHE A 231 -17.38 -16.27 -0.13
C PHE A 231 -17.69 -17.44 0.80
N VAL A 232 -17.27 -17.35 2.06
CA VAL A 232 -17.39 -18.46 3.03
C VAL A 232 -17.74 -17.92 4.42
N ASN A 233 -18.50 -18.67 5.20
CA ASN A 233 -18.91 -18.26 6.55
C ASN A 233 -17.84 -18.53 7.62
N ALA A 234 -16.99 -19.54 7.42
CA ALA A 234 -15.93 -19.88 8.37
C ALA A 234 -14.75 -18.90 8.31
N THR A 235 -14.28 -18.42 9.45
CA THR A 235 -13.20 -17.43 9.55
C THR A 235 -11.90 -17.89 8.88
N ASN A 236 -11.50 -19.15 9.11
CA ASN A 236 -10.28 -19.68 8.51
C ASN A 236 -10.39 -19.84 6.99
N ALA A 237 -11.55 -20.24 6.49
CA ALA A 237 -11.78 -20.35 5.04
C ALA A 237 -11.77 -18.98 4.37
N ASN A 238 -12.26 -17.91 5.03
CA ASN A 238 -12.13 -16.55 4.53
C ASN A 238 -10.67 -16.08 4.46
N LYS A 239 -9.84 -16.45 5.45
CA LYS A 239 -8.38 -16.16 5.42
C LYS A 239 -7.71 -16.85 4.22
N VAL A 240 -8.01 -18.14 4.02
CA VAL A 240 -7.49 -18.92 2.88
C VAL A 240 -7.91 -18.29 1.55
N TRP A 241 -9.20 -17.96 1.41
CA TRP A 241 -9.71 -17.28 0.22
C TRP A 241 -8.99 -15.98 -0.05
N TYR A 242 -8.79 -15.19 1.00
CA TYR A 242 -8.05 -13.93 0.90
C TYR A 242 -6.62 -14.12 0.39
N TYR A 243 -5.88 -15.10 0.90
CA TYR A 243 -4.53 -15.40 0.44
C TYR A 243 -4.51 -15.88 -1.02
N LEU A 244 -5.44 -16.73 -1.42
CA LEU A 244 -5.57 -17.17 -2.82
C LEU A 244 -5.85 -15.99 -3.75
N MET A 245 -6.69 -15.05 -3.33
CA MET A 245 -6.94 -13.83 -4.08
C MET A 245 -5.68 -12.95 -4.21
N GLN A 246 -4.85 -12.84 -3.17
CA GLN A 246 -3.59 -12.09 -3.24
C GLN A 246 -2.58 -12.77 -4.18
N ILE A 247 -2.53 -14.08 -4.20
CA ILE A 247 -1.71 -14.85 -5.15
C ILE A 247 -2.21 -14.61 -6.58
N ALA A 248 -3.51 -14.76 -6.82
CA ALA A 248 -4.10 -14.50 -8.14
C ALA A 248 -3.85 -13.06 -8.62
N TRP A 249 -3.98 -12.08 -7.71
CA TRP A 249 -3.65 -10.69 -8.00
C TRP A 249 -2.18 -10.50 -8.38
N THR A 250 -1.27 -11.14 -7.66
CA THR A 250 0.17 -11.05 -7.96
C THR A 250 0.49 -11.65 -9.33
N LEU A 251 -0.03 -12.83 -9.63
CA LEU A 251 0.12 -13.47 -10.94
C LEU A 251 -0.45 -12.60 -12.06
N TRP A 252 -1.61 -11.99 -11.83
CA TRP A 252 -2.22 -11.06 -12.77
C TRP A 252 -1.34 -9.84 -13.06
N GLN A 253 -0.75 -9.22 -12.04
CA GLN A 253 0.17 -8.10 -12.24
C GLN A 253 1.44 -8.52 -12.99
N MET A 254 1.98 -9.70 -12.67
CA MET A 254 3.13 -10.26 -13.41
C MET A 254 2.79 -10.48 -14.88
N PHE A 255 1.59 -10.94 -15.17
CA PHE A 255 1.10 -11.08 -16.53
C PHE A 255 0.93 -9.73 -17.23
N GLN A 256 0.20 -8.77 -16.60
CA GLN A 256 -0.08 -7.45 -17.19
C GLN A 256 1.17 -6.59 -17.42
N ARG A 257 2.15 -6.67 -16.52
CA ARG A 257 3.34 -5.80 -16.51
C ARG A 257 4.62 -6.55 -16.82
N GLY A 258 4.51 -7.86 -17.03
CA GLY A 258 5.59 -8.72 -17.36
C GLY A 258 6.01 -8.64 -18.83
N PHE A 259 7.14 -9.24 -19.12
CA PHE A 259 7.74 -9.25 -20.44
C PHE A 259 6.87 -9.92 -21.52
N LEU A 260 6.11 -10.94 -21.15
CA LEU A 260 5.26 -11.71 -22.08
C LEU A 260 4.17 -10.85 -22.74
N LEU A 261 3.56 -9.96 -21.97
CA LEU A 261 2.50 -9.09 -22.51
C LEU A 261 3.05 -8.05 -23.50
N ARG A 262 4.27 -7.59 -23.28
CA ARG A 262 4.94 -6.64 -24.20
C ARG A 262 5.27 -7.24 -25.55
N LEU A 263 5.51 -8.54 -25.60
CA LEU A 263 5.87 -9.26 -26.82
C LEU A 263 4.66 -9.67 -27.67
N GLU A 264 3.52 -10.02 -27.03
CA GLU A 264 2.40 -10.67 -27.76
C GLU A 264 1.27 -9.74 -28.14
N ILE A 265 1.05 -8.65 -27.42
CA ILE A 265 -0.18 -7.85 -27.55
C ILE A 265 0.09 -6.41 -27.97
N GLY A 266 1.09 -6.15 -28.79
CA GLY A 266 1.37 -4.82 -29.33
C GLY A 266 0.33 -3.73 -28.94
N CYS A 267 0.64 -2.90 -27.94
CA CYS A 267 0.05 -1.58 -27.65
C CYS A 267 -1.47 -1.41 -27.44
N ARG A 268 -2.29 -2.45 -27.35
CA ARG A 268 -3.70 -2.26 -26.92
C ARG A 268 -3.76 -2.04 -25.41
N LYS A 269 -4.16 -0.84 -25.02
CA LYS A 269 -4.56 -0.53 -23.63
C LYS A 269 -5.85 -1.28 -23.29
N MET A 270 -5.75 -2.57 -23.01
CA MET A 270 -6.89 -3.31 -22.48
C MET A 270 -7.10 -2.93 -21.01
N THR A 271 -8.32 -2.53 -20.67
CA THR A 271 -8.66 -2.30 -19.28
C THR A 271 -8.74 -3.65 -18.53
N GLN A 272 -8.51 -3.63 -17.23
CA GLN A 272 -8.60 -4.83 -16.41
C GLN A 272 -9.99 -5.48 -16.47
N VAL A 273 -11.04 -4.69 -16.61
CA VAL A 273 -12.42 -5.17 -16.76
C VAL A 273 -12.58 -5.99 -18.05
N LEU A 274 -12.10 -5.48 -19.18
CA LEU A 274 -12.14 -6.22 -20.46
C LEU A 274 -11.38 -7.53 -20.38
N TRP A 275 -10.20 -7.56 -19.74
CA TRP A 275 -9.46 -8.80 -19.53
C TRP A 275 -10.22 -9.81 -18.67
N CYS A 276 -10.86 -9.35 -17.59
CA CYS A 276 -11.66 -10.21 -16.75
C CYS A 276 -12.88 -10.78 -17.50
N GLU A 277 -13.49 -10.00 -18.37
CA GLU A 277 -14.61 -10.44 -19.23
C GLU A 277 -14.15 -11.46 -20.28
N GLU A 278 -13.03 -11.22 -20.94
CA GLU A 278 -12.47 -12.19 -21.88
C GLU A 278 -12.10 -13.50 -21.18
N ILE A 279 -11.40 -13.46 -20.05
CA ILE A 279 -11.07 -14.66 -19.28
C ILE A 279 -12.34 -15.39 -18.83
N ARG A 280 -13.37 -14.67 -18.37
CA ARG A 280 -14.67 -15.30 -18.02
C ARG A 280 -15.32 -15.98 -19.22
N THR A 281 -15.26 -15.34 -20.38
CA THR A 281 -15.77 -15.90 -21.63
C THR A 281 -15.01 -17.17 -22.01
N TYR A 282 -13.68 -17.12 -21.92
CA TYR A 282 -12.83 -18.30 -22.12
C TYR A 282 -13.17 -19.43 -21.12
N ILE A 283 -13.32 -19.11 -19.83
CA ILE A 283 -13.64 -20.10 -18.79
C ILE A 283 -15.03 -20.73 -19.02
N ARG A 284 -16.02 -19.95 -19.46
CA ARG A 284 -17.36 -20.48 -19.78
C ARG A 284 -17.36 -21.42 -20.98
N HIS A 285 -16.38 -21.28 -21.87
CA HIS A 285 -16.23 -22.12 -23.07
C HIS A 285 -15.15 -23.20 -22.91
N LEU A 286 -14.64 -23.42 -21.69
CA LEU A 286 -13.48 -24.27 -21.40
C LEU A 286 -13.62 -25.74 -21.83
N GLY A 287 -14.83 -26.27 -21.96
CA GLY A 287 -15.06 -27.60 -22.51
C GLY A 287 -14.51 -27.81 -23.92
N CYS A 288 -14.60 -26.76 -24.77
CA CYS A 288 -14.08 -26.79 -26.15
C CYS A 288 -12.67 -26.17 -26.30
N VAL A 289 -12.34 -25.17 -25.48
CA VAL A 289 -11.13 -24.35 -25.67
C VAL A 289 -9.87 -24.99 -25.09
N MET A 290 -9.98 -25.81 -24.02
CA MET A 290 -8.80 -26.51 -23.49
C MET A 290 -8.18 -27.46 -24.52
N LEU A 291 -8.99 -28.09 -25.34
CA LEU A 291 -8.50 -28.96 -26.43
C LEU A 291 -7.81 -28.13 -27.54
N VAL A 292 -8.36 -26.98 -27.91
CA VAL A 292 -7.79 -26.10 -28.95
C VAL A 292 -6.53 -25.41 -28.48
N ALA A 293 -6.45 -24.93 -27.23
CA ALA A 293 -5.25 -24.30 -26.68
C ALA A 293 -4.10 -25.32 -26.55
N ARG A 294 -4.40 -26.56 -26.14
CA ARG A 294 -3.42 -27.65 -26.08
C ARG A 294 -2.88 -28.03 -27.48
N TYR A 295 -3.74 -28.00 -28.48
CA TYR A 295 -3.37 -28.28 -29.87
C TYR A 295 -2.51 -27.18 -30.49
N ARG A 296 -2.83 -25.91 -30.26
CA ARG A 296 -2.04 -24.77 -30.73
C ARG A 296 -0.65 -24.66 -30.07
N LEU A 297 -0.54 -24.97 -28.78
CA LEU A 297 0.76 -25.01 -28.09
C LEU A 297 1.64 -26.18 -28.55
N MET A 298 1.04 -27.30 -28.93
CA MET A 298 1.78 -28.45 -29.52
C MET A 298 2.23 -28.17 -30.96
N CYS A 299 1.42 -27.49 -31.77
CA CYS A 299 1.78 -27.13 -33.13
C CYS A 299 2.90 -26.07 -33.22
N ARG A 300 3.03 -25.19 -32.22
CA ARG A 300 4.11 -24.20 -32.13
C ARG A 300 5.46 -24.77 -31.68
N LYS A 301 5.52 -25.99 -31.18
CA LYS A 301 6.77 -26.67 -30.82
C LYS A 301 7.40 -27.42 -31.99
N ASN A 302 6.74 -27.49 -33.15
CA ASN A 302 7.20 -28.18 -34.35
C ASN A 302 7.45 -27.19 -35.53
N LEU A 303 7.60 -25.90 -35.24
CA LEU A 303 8.13 -24.87 -36.13
C LEU A 303 9.31 -24.23 -35.37
#